data_cfe10c0b225732119075c26c31310990
#
_entry.id   cfe10c0b225732119075c26c31310990
#
_cell.length_a   1.000
_cell.length_b   1.000
_cell.length_c   1.000
_cell.angle_alpha   90.00
_cell.angle_beta   90.00
_cell.angle_gamma   90.00
#
_symmetry.space_group_name_H-M   'P 1'
#
loop_
_entity.id
_entity.type
_entity.pdbx_description
1 polymer ?
#
loop_
_entity_poly.entity_id
_entity_poly.type
_entity_poly.pdbx_seq_one_letter_code
_entity_poly.pdbx_strand_id
1 'polypeptide(L)'
;MLDIIKVIILGIVEGITEWLPVSSTGHLILVGNVLKPSMSDAFMEMFDVVIQLGAIMAVVVLYFHKLNPFSPRKSHKQKMLTWQMWIKVLIASVPAGIVGVLFNDILDEIFYKPIPVAVMLIVYGILFIVVENHNAGKKPSVTRISQLSVQMLLWIGFFQMLALIPGTSRSGATIVGALLIGVSREVAAEFTFFLAIPAMFGASLLKLIQFGFHFTGAEFGLLMLGCIVSFGLSVIAIKFLMGYIKQHDFKVFGYYRIVLGGLIIVWTIIQTVIA
;
A
#
# COMPACT_ATOMS: atom_id res chain seq x y z
N MET A 1 9.93 2.27 27.60
CA MET A 1 10.61 1.09 27.00
C MET A 1 9.64 0.17 26.26
N LEU A 2 8.47 -0.11 26.82
CA LEU A 2 7.46 -0.97 26.18
C LEU A 2 6.97 -0.41 24.83
N ASP A 3 6.70 0.89 24.74
CA ASP A 3 6.22 1.53 23.50
C ASP A 3 7.27 1.54 22.38
N ILE A 4 8.56 1.57 22.70
CA ILE A 4 9.63 1.41 21.72
C ILE A 4 9.51 0.05 21.01
N ILE A 5 9.29 -1.02 21.77
CA ILE A 5 9.15 -2.37 21.21
C ILE A 5 7.88 -2.46 20.35
N LYS A 6 6.77 -1.87 20.83
CA LYS A 6 5.50 -1.85 20.09
C LYS A 6 5.64 -1.12 18.75
N VAL A 7 6.29 0.04 18.75
CA VAL A 7 6.56 0.83 17.54
C VAL A 7 7.48 0.08 16.57
N ILE A 8 8.49 -0.62 17.07
CA ILE A 8 9.34 -1.48 16.23
C ILE A 8 8.49 -2.56 15.55
N ILE A 9 7.61 -3.24 16.30
CA ILE A 9 6.74 -4.27 15.74
C ILE A 9 5.80 -3.68 14.69
N LEU A 10 5.16 -2.53 14.96
CA LEU A 10 4.29 -1.85 13.99
C LEU A 10 5.07 -1.43 12.74
N GLY A 11 6.28 -0.90 12.88
CA GLY A 11 7.16 -0.56 11.75
C GLY A 11 7.57 -1.79 10.93
N ILE A 12 7.79 -2.95 11.57
CA ILE A 12 8.07 -4.23 10.88
C ILE A 12 6.83 -4.65 10.08
N VAL A 13 5.67 -4.63 10.71
CA VAL A 13 4.39 -5.01 10.08
C VAL A 13 4.14 -4.12 8.86
N GLU A 14 4.22 -2.80 9.02
CA GLU A 14 4.03 -1.84 7.94
C GLU A 14 5.03 -2.09 6.80
N GLY A 15 6.33 -2.14 7.12
CA GLY A 15 7.39 -2.27 6.11
C GLY A 15 7.29 -3.54 5.28
N ILE A 16 6.76 -4.63 5.84
CA ILE A 16 6.55 -5.89 5.10
C ILE A 16 5.24 -5.86 4.32
N THR A 17 4.14 -5.49 4.98
CA THR A 17 2.79 -5.73 4.45
C THR A 17 2.31 -4.65 3.49
N GLU A 18 2.94 -3.48 3.46
CA GLU A 18 2.59 -2.41 2.53
C GLU A 18 2.91 -2.77 1.08
N TRP A 19 4.04 -3.42 0.83
CA TRP A 19 4.48 -3.79 -0.52
C TRP A 19 3.94 -5.12 -0.99
N LEU A 20 3.75 -6.05 -0.08
CA LEU A 20 3.05 -7.28 -0.37
C LEU A 20 1.55 -6.98 -0.51
N PRO A 21 0.85 -7.56 -1.49
CA PRO A 21 -0.56 -7.25 -1.68
C PRO A 21 -1.46 -7.97 -0.67
N VAL A 22 -1.21 -7.75 0.65
CA VAL A 22 -1.88 -8.44 1.78
C VAL A 22 -2.64 -7.51 2.73
N SER A 23 -2.59 -6.18 2.50
CA SER A 23 -3.21 -5.12 3.31
C SER A 23 -2.49 -4.82 4.64
N SER A 24 -1.65 -3.80 4.62
CA SER A 24 -0.98 -3.27 5.83
C SER A 24 -2.00 -2.82 6.88
N THR A 25 -3.04 -2.10 6.48
CA THR A 25 -4.13 -1.65 7.37
C THR A 25 -4.76 -2.81 8.14
N GLY A 26 -5.08 -3.94 7.47
CA GLY A 26 -5.64 -5.12 8.15
C GLY A 26 -4.71 -5.68 9.22
N HIS A 27 -3.41 -5.68 8.96
CA HIS A 27 -2.41 -6.15 9.92
C HIS A 27 -2.20 -5.17 11.08
N LEU A 28 -2.12 -3.87 10.78
CA LEU A 28 -1.94 -2.83 11.82
C LEU A 28 -3.13 -2.80 12.79
N ILE A 29 -4.37 -2.97 12.30
CA ILE A 29 -5.56 -3.08 13.16
C ILE A 29 -5.43 -4.29 14.11
N LEU A 30 -5.07 -5.48 13.60
CA LEU A 30 -4.92 -6.67 14.43
C LEU A 30 -3.80 -6.52 15.46
N VAL A 31 -2.63 -6.13 14.99
CA VAL A 31 -1.43 -6.02 15.84
C VAL A 31 -1.57 -4.86 16.81
N GLY A 32 -2.13 -3.72 16.40
CA GLY A 32 -2.41 -2.57 17.26
C GLY A 32 -3.36 -2.91 18.40
N ASN A 33 -4.43 -3.65 18.12
CA ASN A 33 -5.38 -4.12 19.13
C ASN A 33 -4.76 -5.07 20.16
N VAL A 34 -3.76 -5.87 19.76
CA VAL A 34 -3.04 -6.76 20.68
C VAL A 34 -1.99 -5.99 21.48
N LEU A 35 -1.21 -5.12 20.82
CA LEU A 35 -0.11 -4.41 21.47
C LEU A 35 -0.58 -3.29 22.38
N LYS A 36 -1.70 -2.63 22.06
CA LYS A 36 -2.28 -1.49 22.80
C LYS A 36 -1.19 -0.48 23.19
N PRO A 37 -0.64 0.28 22.24
CA PRO A 37 0.33 1.33 22.54
C PRO A 37 -0.25 2.31 23.55
N SER A 38 0.58 2.90 24.42
CA SER A 38 0.13 3.82 25.45
C SER A 38 0.06 5.28 25.01
N MET A 39 0.31 5.56 23.71
CA MET A 39 0.15 6.88 23.11
C MET A 39 -1.34 7.20 22.88
N SER A 40 -1.64 8.49 22.69
CA SER A 40 -2.99 8.95 22.41
C SER A 40 -3.53 8.38 21.09
N ASP A 41 -4.85 8.19 21.01
CA ASP A 41 -5.51 7.70 19.78
C ASP A 41 -5.20 8.61 18.60
N ALA A 42 -5.21 9.93 18.80
CA ALA A 42 -4.85 10.92 17.77
C ALA A 42 -3.42 10.74 17.25
N PHE A 43 -2.46 10.47 18.16
CA PHE A 43 -1.10 10.17 17.74
C PHE A 43 -1.01 8.86 16.96
N MET A 44 -1.68 7.81 17.41
CA MET A 44 -1.65 6.51 16.74
C MET A 44 -2.30 6.56 15.36
N GLU A 45 -3.42 7.27 15.20
CA GLU A 45 -4.04 7.49 13.90
C GLU A 45 -3.11 8.20 12.91
N MET A 46 -2.40 9.23 13.37
CA MET A 46 -1.39 9.91 12.57
C MET A 46 -0.18 9.00 12.31
N PHE A 47 0.31 8.29 13.34
CA PHE A 47 1.47 7.42 13.29
C PHE A 47 1.31 6.32 12.22
N ASP A 48 0.18 5.60 12.21
CA ASP A 48 -0.08 4.49 11.28
C ASP A 48 -0.05 4.93 9.80
N VAL A 49 -0.39 6.20 9.53
CA VAL A 49 -0.29 6.75 8.17
C VAL A 49 1.11 7.29 7.89
N VAL A 50 1.74 7.96 8.84
CA VAL A 50 3.02 8.65 8.60
C VAL A 50 4.20 7.68 8.55
N ILE A 51 4.17 6.52 9.21
CA ILE A 51 5.22 5.51 9.05
C ILE A 51 5.32 4.96 7.62
N GLN A 52 4.26 5.11 6.80
CA GLN A 52 4.29 4.84 5.37
C GLN A 52 5.31 5.73 4.61
N LEU A 53 5.66 6.92 5.15
CA LEU A 53 6.76 7.73 4.60
C LEU A 53 8.10 6.97 4.68
N GLY A 54 8.33 6.23 5.75
CA GLY A 54 9.47 5.33 5.83
C GLY A 54 9.43 4.28 4.74
N ALA A 55 8.28 3.62 4.58
CA ALA A 55 8.07 2.60 3.56
C ALA A 55 8.31 3.15 2.14
N ILE A 56 7.72 4.29 1.78
CA ILE A 56 7.83 4.85 0.42
C ILE A 56 9.25 5.32 0.10
N MET A 57 10.03 5.74 1.09
CA MET A 57 11.43 6.09 0.89
C MET A 57 12.25 4.88 0.38
N ALA A 58 11.85 3.64 0.69
CA ALA A 58 12.47 2.46 0.11
C ALA A 58 12.31 2.39 -1.41
N VAL A 59 11.12 2.75 -1.94
CA VAL A 59 10.90 2.85 -3.40
C VAL A 59 11.76 3.96 -4.00
N VAL A 60 11.77 5.13 -3.37
CA VAL A 60 12.56 6.28 -3.85
C VAL A 60 14.04 5.90 -3.95
N VAL A 61 14.58 5.21 -2.95
CA VAL A 61 16.00 4.79 -2.92
C VAL A 61 16.26 3.67 -3.94
N LEU A 62 15.45 2.60 -3.95
CA LEU A 62 15.67 1.45 -4.83
C LEU A 62 15.51 1.80 -6.31
N TYR A 63 14.59 2.70 -6.62
CA TYR A 63 14.28 3.11 -8.00
C TYR A 63 14.77 4.53 -8.31
N PHE A 64 15.66 5.10 -7.49
CA PHE A 64 16.11 6.48 -7.61
C PHE A 64 16.53 6.84 -9.05
N HIS A 65 17.31 5.97 -9.71
CA HIS A 65 17.75 6.21 -11.06
C HIS A 65 16.58 6.23 -12.07
N LYS A 66 15.57 5.37 -11.91
CA LYS A 66 14.36 5.37 -12.75
C LYS A 66 13.50 6.61 -12.51
N LEU A 67 13.36 7.03 -11.26
CA LEU A 67 12.48 8.12 -10.82
C LEU A 67 13.06 9.52 -11.08
N ASN A 68 14.39 9.68 -11.06
CA ASN A 68 15.04 10.98 -11.19
C ASN A 68 15.16 11.45 -12.67
N PRO A 69 14.36 12.45 -13.13
CA PRO A 69 14.45 12.99 -14.48
C PRO A 69 15.65 13.91 -14.68
N PHE A 70 16.28 14.38 -13.62
CA PHE A 70 17.39 15.35 -13.65
C PHE A 70 18.76 14.69 -13.68
N SER A 71 18.83 13.34 -13.61
CA SER A 71 20.09 12.62 -13.57
C SER A 71 21.03 13.01 -14.74
N PRO A 72 22.26 13.44 -14.48
CA PRO A 72 23.23 13.78 -15.54
C PRO A 72 23.64 12.55 -16.36
N ARG A 73 23.48 11.34 -15.79
CA ARG A 73 23.80 10.08 -16.48
C ARG A 73 22.75 9.64 -17.50
N LYS A 74 21.59 10.31 -17.57
CA LYS A 74 20.50 9.99 -18.50
C LYS A 74 20.63 10.77 -19.80
N SER A 75 20.42 10.09 -20.94
CA SER A 75 20.23 10.75 -22.23
C SER A 75 18.93 11.56 -22.24
N HIS A 76 18.80 12.51 -23.19
CA HIS A 76 17.57 13.31 -23.34
C HIS A 76 16.32 12.42 -23.50
N LYS A 77 16.41 11.34 -24.29
CA LYS A 77 15.33 10.36 -24.48
C LYS A 77 14.94 9.67 -23.15
N GLN A 78 15.91 9.28 -22.34
CA GLN A 78 15.65 8.67 -21.03
C GLN A 78 15.02 9.64 -20.03
N LYS A 79 15.42 10.91 -20.04
CA LYS A 79 14.79 11.96 -19.22
C LYS A 79 13.33 12.15 -19.63
N MET A 80 13.03 12.22 -20.92
CA MET A 80 11.67 12.33 -21.44
C MET A 80 10.81 11.12 -21.05
N LEU A 81 11.32 9.90 -21.14
CA LEU A 81 10.61 8.69 -20.66
C LEU A 81 10.33 8.73 -19.15
N THR A 82 11.24 9.30 -18.35
CA THR A 82 11.01 9.49 -16.91
C THR A 82 9.89 10.50 -16.64
N TRP A 83 9.86 11.62 -17.37
CA TRP A 83 8.75 12.59 -17.26
C TRP A 83 7.41 11.99 -17.70
N GLN A 84 7.39 11.24 -18.81
CA GLN A 84 6.18 10.53 -19.24
C GLN A 84 5.70 9.52 -18.19
N MET A 85 6.62 8.83 -17.52
CA MET A 85 6.26 7.95 -16.40
C MET A 85 5.60 8.73 -15.25
N TRP A 86 6.15 9.88 -14.85
CA TRP A 86 5.55 10.72 -13.82
C TRP A 86 4.17 11.25 -14.22
N ILE A 87 3.98 11.68 -15.47
CA ILE A 87 2.67 12.08 -15.97
C ILE A 87 1.68 10.92 -15.87
N LYS A 88 2.10 9.69 -16.22
CA LYS A 88 1.27 8.49 -16.08
C LYS A 88 0.88 8.21 -14.62
N VAL A 89 1.84 8.34 -13.71
CA VAL A 89 1.58 8.21 -12.26
C VAL A 89 0.56 9.24 -11.81
N LEU A 90 0.71 10.51 -12.19
CA LEU A 90 -0.24 11.56 -11.83
C LEU A 90 -1.64 11.30 -12.39
N ILE A 91 -1.77 10.93 -13.67
CA ILE A 91 -3.07 10.59 -14.28
C ILE A 91 -3.77 9.46 -13.50
N ALA A 92 -3.03 8.39 -13.18
CA ALA A 92 -3.59 7.27 -12.45
C ALA A 92 -3.88 7.59 -10.96
N SER A 93 -3.28 8.66 -10.40
CA SER A 93 -3.55 9.10 -9.02
C SER A 93 -4.82 9.95 -8.89
N VAL A 94 -5.26 10.60 -10.00
CA VAL A 94 -6.39 11.56 -9.96
C VAL A 94 -7.68 10.95 -9.40
N PRO A 95 -8.17 9.76 -9.84
CA PRO A 95 -9.43 9.22 -9.32
C PRO A 95 -9.41 9.03 -7.80
N ALA A 96 -8.36 8.41 -7.27
CA ALA A 96 -8.21 8.17 -5.84
C ALA A 96 -7.98 9.48 -5.05
N GLY A 97 -7.25 10.43 -5.63
CA GLY A 97 -7.03 11.74 -5.02
C GLY A 97 -8.31 12.55 -4.85
N ILE A 98 -9.15 12.60 -5.88
CA ILE A 98 -10.44 13.30 -5.81
C ILE A 98 -11.35 12.66 -4.75
N VAL A 99 -11.53 11.35 -4.80
CA VAL A 99 -12.43 10.65 -3.87
C VAL A 99 -11.88 10.66 -2.45
N GLY A 100 -10.57 10.48 -2.28
CA GLY A 100 -9.92 10.54 -0.97
C GLY A 100 -10.09 11.89 -0.28
N VAL A 101 -9.90 13.00 -1.01
CA VAL A 101 -10.07 14.34 -0.41
C VAL A 101 -11.53 14.63 -0.05
N LEU A 102 -12.49 14.15 -0.86
CA LEU A 102 -13.90 14.48 -0.66
C LEU A 102 -14.64 13.54 0.30
N PHE A 103 -14.22 12.27 0.41
CA PHE A 103 -15.01 11.24 1.06
C PHE A 103 -14.24 10.41 2.11
N ASN A 104 -12.97 10.72 2.40
CA ASN A 104 -12.16 9.90 3.31
C ASN A 104 -12.84 9.68 4.66
N ASP A 105 -13.33 10.75 5.29
CA ASP A 105 -13.94 10.68 6.63
C ASP A 105 -15.19 9.77 6.63
N ILE A 106 -16.00 9.85 5.59
CA ILE A 106 -17.20 9.00 5.42
C ILE A 106 -16.79 7.53 5.21
N LEU A 107 -15.75 7.29 4.40
CA LEU A 107 -15.26 5.95 4.16
C LEU A 107 -14.66 5.33 5.41
N ASP A 108 -13.91 6.10 6.21
CA ASP A 108 -13.34 5.64 7.46
C ASP A 108 -14.44 5.33 8.49
N GLU A 109 -15.44 6.19 8.65
CA GLU A 109 -16.56 5.97 9.58
C GLU A 109 -17.32 4.65 9.27
N ILE A 110 -17.55 4.37 7.99
CA ILE A 110 -18.32 3.19 7.55
C ILE A 110 -17.46 1.93 7.57
N PHE A 111 -16.24 1.99 7.02
CA PHE A 111 -15.45 0.83 6.67
C PHE A 111 -14.25 0.56 7.58
N TYR A 112 -13.79 1.52 8.39
CA TYR A 112 -12.66 1.31 9.30
C TYR A 112 -13.10 0.52 10.56
N LYS A 113 -13.65 -0.67 10.31
CA LYS A 113 -14.16 -1.61 11.32
C LYS A 113 -13.66 -3.01 10.98
N PRO A 114 -13.46 -3.90 11.97
CA PRO A 114 -12.88 -5.22 11.72
C PRO A 114 -13.61 -6.06 10.66
N ILE A 115 -14.94 -6.08 10.68
CA ILE A 115 -15.74 -6.90 9.75
C ILE A 115 -15.66 -6.38 8.30
N PRO A 116 -15.89 -5.09 7.97
CA PRO A 116 -15.66 -4.56 6.63
C PRO A 116 -14.25 -4.83 6.11
N VAL A 117 -13.22 -4.62 6.94
CA VAL A 117 -11.81 -4.90 6.59
C VAL A 117 -11.62 -6.37 6.24
N ALA A 118 -12.17 -7.29 7.04
CA ALA A 118 -12.08 -8.73 6.80
C ALA A 118 -12.79 -9.14 5.50
N VAL A 119 -13.97 -8.58 5.24
CA VAL A 119 -14.72 -8.82 3.99
C VAL A 119 -13.89 -8.38 2.78
N MET A 120 -13.28 -7.19 2.82
CA MET A 120 -12.45 -6.70 1.71
C MET A 120 -11.18 -7.51 1.53
N LEU A 121 -10.57 -8.01 2.61
CA LEU A 121 -9.47 -8.97 2.52
C LEU A 121 -9.88 -10.22 1.75
N ILE A 122 -11.03 -10.82 2.08
CA ILE A 122 -11.53 -12.03 1.43
C ILE A 122 -11.88 -11.76 -0.03
N VAL A 123 -12.61 -10.69 -0.32
CA VAL A 123 -13.01 -10.32 -1.68
C VAL A 123 -11.80 -10.15 -2.60
N TYR A 124 -10.82 -9.36 -2.19
CA TYR A 124 -9.60 -9.18 -2.99
C TYR A 124 -8.70 -10.42 -2.99
N GLY A 125 -8.75 -11.25 -1.94
CA GLY A 125 -8.11 -12.55 -1.93
C GLY A 125 -8.66 -13.46 -3.04
N ILE A 126 -10.00 -13.53 -3.18
CA ILE A 126 -10.67 -14.26 -4.25
C ILE A 126 -10.34 -13.65 -5.62
N LEU A 127 -10.36 -12.32 -5.74
CA LEU A 127 -10.04 -11.63 -6.99
C LEU A 127 -8.62 -11.95 -7.49
N PHE A 128 -7.62 -12.02 -6.61
CA PHE A 128 -6.28 -12.46 -6.99
C PHE A 128 -6.27 -13.85 -7.62
N ILE A 129 -6.97 -14.81 -7.00
CA ILE A 129 -7.04 -16.19 -7.49
C ILE A 129 -7.75 -16.23 -8.84
N VAL A 130 -8.89 -15.55 -8.97
CA VAL A 130 -9.69 -15.52 -10.21
C VAL A 130 -8.91 -14.88 -11.36
N VAL A 131 -8.28 -13.72 -11.11
CA VAL A 131 -7.53 -12.99 -12.15
C VAL A 131 -6.29 -13.77 -12.60
N GLU A 132 -5.57 -14.38 -11.67
CA GLU A 132 -4.40 -15.19 -12.01
C GLU A 132 -4.80 -16.47 -12.78
N ASN A 133 -5.90 -17.13 -12.41
CA ASN A 133 -6.42 -18.26 -13.16
C ASN A 133 -6.88 -17.85 -14.56
N HIS A 134 -7.56 -16.69 -14.68
CA HIS A 134 -7.98 -16.16 -15.98
C HIS A 134 -6.80 -15.85 -16.89
N ASN A 135 -5.68 -15.38 -16.34
CA ASN A 135 -4.48 -15.03 -17.08
C ASN A 135 -3.51 -16.21 -17.29
N ALA A 136 -3.80 -17.39 -16.72
CA ALA A 136 -2.96 -18.56 -16.86
C ALA A 136 -2.79 -18.93 -18.34
N GLY A 137 -1.54 -19.13 -18.78
CA GLY A 137 -1.20 -19.44 -20.17
C GLY A 137 -1.30 -18.28 -21.16
N LYS A 138 -1.79 -17.10 -20.76
CA LYS A 138 -1.87 -15.93 -21.63
C LYS A 138 -0.57 -15.12 -21.59
N LYS A 139 -0.14 -14.62 -22.75
CA LYS A 139 0.95 -13.67 -22.81
C LYS A 139 0.43 -12.27 -22.46
N PRO A 140 1.10 -11.53 -21.55
CA PRO A 140 0.70 -10.17 -21.23
C PRO A 140 0.84 -9.25 -22.44
N SER A 141 -0.13 -8.36 -22.63
CA SER A 141 -0.15 -7.38 -23.73
C SER A 141 0.76 -6.16 -23.43
N VAL A 142 0.98 -5.87 -22.15
CA VAL A 142 1.79 -4.74 -21.65
C VAL A 142 2.94 -5.26 -20.81
N THR A 143 4.16 -5.09 -21.29
CA THR A 143 5.41 -5.55 -20.63
C THR A 143 6.35 -4.39 -20.26
N ARG A 144 5.92 -3.14 -20.48
CA ARG A 144 6.67 -1.92 -20.12
C ARG A 144 5.72 -0.82 -19.71
N ILE A 145 6.09 -0.01 -18.71
CA ILE A 145 5.30 1.15 -18.25
C ILE A 145 5.03 2.14 -19.41
N SER A 146 5.95 2.27 -20.37
CA SER A 146 5.77 3.15 -21.52
C SER A 146 4.56 2.78 -22.40
N GLN A 147 4.12 1.51 -22.40
CA GLN A 147 3.00 1.01 -23.18
C GLN A 147 1.62 1.27 -22.54
N LEU A 148 1.58 1.68 -21.26
CA LEU A 148 0.32 2.00 -20.60
C LEU A 148 -0.35 3.19 -21.31
N SER A 149 -1.55 2.98 -21.82
CA SER A 149 -2.40 4.02 -22.41
C SER A 149 -3.12 4.82 -21.32
N VAL A 150 -3.65 6.02 -21.67
CA VAL A 150 -4.43 6.84 -20.72
C VAL A 150 -5.63 6.07 -20.18
N GLN A 151 -6.32 5.32 -21.03
CA GLN A 151 -7.45 4.50 -20.60
C GLN A 151 -7.04 3.44 -19.56
N MET A 152 -5.90 2.77 -19.76
CA MET A 152 -5.35 1.83 -18.79
C MET A 152 -4.97 2.52 -17.47
N LEU A 153 -4.41 3.73 -17.53
CA LEU A 153 -4.06 4.51 -16.33
C LEU A 153 -5.29 4.89 -15.51
N LEU A 154 -6.36 5.34 -16.18
CA LEU A 154 -7.62 5.66 -15.51
C LEU A 154 -8.28 4.41 -14.90
N TRP A 155 -8.18 3.26 -15.58
CA TRP A 155 -8.64 1.98 -15.06
C TRP A 155 -7.86 1.57 -13.79
N ILE A 156 -6.53 1.63 -13.82
CA ILE A 156 -5.70 1.35 -12.64
C ILE A 156 -6.01 2.37 -11.53
N GLY A 157 -6.21 3.64 -11.87
CA GLY A 157 -6.62 4.70 -10.95
C GLY A 157 -8.00 4.44 -10.32
N PHE A 158 -8.95 3.88 -11.05
CA PHE A 158 -10.22 3.43 -10.52
C PHE A 158 -10.03 2.32 -9.47
N PHE A 159 -9.17 1.34 -9.74
CA PHE A 159 -8.83 0.33 -8.74
C PHE A 159 -8.10 0.91 -7.54
N GLN A 160 -7.24 1.92 -7.73
CA GLN A 160 -6.63 2.64 -6.62
C GLN A 160 -7.68 3.38 -5.77
N MET A 161 -8.71 3.94 -6.39
CA MET A 161 -9.83 4.57 -5.68
C MET A 161 -10.58 3.55 -4.79
N LEU A 162 -10.80 2.32 -5.27
CA LEU A 162 -11.40 1.26 -4.45
C LEU A 162 -10.54 0.90 -3.23
N ALA A 163 -9.24 1.16 -3.29
CA ALA A 163 -8.33 0.91 -2.16
C ALA A 163 -8.48 1.92 -1.01
N LEU A 164 -9.28 2.98 -1.18
CA LEU A 164 -9.70 3.84 -0.07
C LEU A 164 -10.59 3.10 0.92
N ILE A 165 -11.23 2.00 0.50
CA ILE A 165 -11.95 1.12 1.42
C ILE A 165 -10.92 0.29 2.21
N PRO A 166 -10.86 0.45 3.56
CA PRO A 166 -9.91 -0.28 4.40
C PRO A 166 -10.02 -1.81 4.22
N GLY A 167 -8.88 -2.49 4.24
CA GLY A 167 -8.81 -3.94 3.96
C GLY A 167 -8.58 -4.29 2.50
N THR A 168 -8.93 -3.42 1.55
CA THR A 168 -8.73 -3.62 0.11
C THR A 168 -7.25 -3.78 -0.23
N SER A 169 -6.35 -3.02 0.39
CA SER A 169 -4.94 -2.85 0.05
C SER A 169 -4.73 -2.07 -1.24
N ARG A 170 -4.00 -0.96 -1.16
CA ARG A 170 -3.67 -0.15 -2.33
C ARG A 170 -2.87 -0.97 -3.36
N SER A 171 -1.80 -1.63 -2.92
CA SER A 171 -1.00 -2.50 -3.79
C SER A 171 -1.83 -3.66 -4.35
N GLY A 172 -2.69 -4.27 -3.53
CA GLY A 172 -3.58 -5.34 -3.99
C GLY A 172 -4.55 -4.90 -5.08
N ALA A 173 -5.24 -3.78 -4.88
CA ALA A 173 -6.22 -3.28 -5.85
C ALA A 173 -5.57 -2.88 -7.18
N THR A 174 -4.51 -2.10 -7.13
CA THR A 174 -3.83 -1.62 -8.36
C THR A 174 -3.20 -2.76 -9.15
N ILE A 175 -2.63 -3.77 -8.48
CA ILE A 175 -2.10 -4.98 -9.15
C ILE A 175 -3.25 -5.76 -9.81
N VAL A 176 -4.34 -6.05 -9.10
CA VAL A 176 -5.52 -6.74 -9.67
C VAL A 176 -6.05 -5.97 -10.88
N GLY A 177 -6.25 -4.65 -10.76
CA GLY A 177 -6.71 -3.80 -11.84
C GLY A 177 -5.79 -3.84 -13.07
N ALA A 178 -4.47 -3.81 -12.87
CA ALA A 178 -3.49 -3.91 -13.94
C ALA A 178 -3.49 -5.29 -14.61
N LEU A 179 -3.56 -6.37 -13.84
CA LEU A 179 -3.59 -7.74 -14.36
C LEU A 179 -4.85 -8.00 -15.20
N LEU A 180 -6.02 -7.45 -14.82
CA LEU A 180 -7.28 -7.57 -15.55
C LEU A 180 -7.20 -7.03 -16.99
N ILE A 181 -6.38 -5.99 -17.21
CA ILE A 181 -6.20 -5.37 -18.53
C ILE A 181 -4.95 -5.88 -19.26
N GLY A 182 -4.38 -7.00 -18.83
CA GLY A 182 -3.29 -7.68 -19.52
C GLY A 182 -1.91 -7.09 -19.27
N VAL A 183 -1.69 -6.32 -18.20
CA VAL A 183 -0.38 -5.86 -17.77
C VAL A 183 0.39 -7.02 -17.15
N SER A 184 1.69 -7.15 -17.43
CA SER A 184 2.54 -8.17 -16.81
C SER A 184 2.69 -7.95 -15.30
N ARG A 185 2.90 -9.04 -14.54
CA ARG A 185 3.06 -8.99 -13.08
C ARG A 185 4.15 -8.01 -12.64
N GLU A 186 5.29 -8.03 -13.32
CA GLU A 186 6.42 -7.14 -13.00
C GLU A 186 6.06 -5.67 -13.20
N VAL A 187 5.41 -5.33 -14.33
CA VAL A 187 5.00 -3.95 -14.62
C VAL A 187 3.88 -3.51 -13.68
N ALA A 188 2.92 -4.38 -13.38
CA ALA A 188 1.85 -4.12 -12.42
C ALA A 188 2.41 -3.77 -11.03
N ALA A 189 3.33 -4.57 -10.49
CA ALA A 189 3.97 -4.32 -9.21
C ALA A 189 4.83 -3.05 -9.24
N GLU A 190 5.70 -2.89 -10.24
CA GLU A 190 6.57 -1.72 -10.35
C GLU A 190 5.77 -0.42 -10.48
N PHE A 191 4.74 -0.39 -11.33
CA PHE A 191 3.88 0.78 -11.48
C PHE A 191 3.09 1.11 -10.21
N THR A 192 2.62 0.08 -9.51
CA THR A 192 1.99 0.20 -8.18
C THR A 192 2.91 0.87 -7.15
N PHE A 193 4.21 0.55 -7.15
CA PHE A 193 5.19 1.20 -6.27
C PHE A 193 5.34 2.69 -6.60
N PHE A 194 5.39 3.04 -7.89
CA PHE A 194 5.50 4.45 -8.28
C PHE A 194 4.22 5.24 -7.97
N LEU A 195 3.06 4.59 -8.15
CA LEU A 195 1.77 5.16 -7.84
C LEU A 195 1.59 5.43 -6.32
N ALA A 196 2.31 4.67 -5.48
CA ALA A 196 2.35 4.88 -4.05
C ALA A 196 2.96 6.22 -3.65
N ILE A 197 3.93 6.74 -4.42
CA ILE A 197 4.68 7.93 -4.04
C ILE A 197 3.74 9.12 -3.80
N PRO A 198 2.97 9.62 -4.79
CA PRO A 198 2.09 10.75 -4.54
C PRO A 198 0.99 10.45 -3.51
N ALA A 199 0.47 9.22 -3.47
CA ALA A 199 -0.59 8.84 -2.55
C ALA A 199 -0.13 8.88 -1.09
N MET A 200 1.00 8.26 -0.76
CA MET A 200 1.52 8.22 0.61
C MET A 200 2.03 9.57 1.09
N PHE A 201 2.73 10.31 0.22
CA PHE A 201 3.14 11.67 0.58
C PHE A 201 1.94 12.56 0.84
N GLY A 202 0.90 12.49 0.00
CA GLY A 202 -0.33 13.26 0.16
C GLY A 202 -1.08 12.90 1.45
N ALA A 203 -1.30 11.61 1.69
CA ALA A 203 -1.99 11.14 2.90
C ALA A 203 -1.23 11.50 4.18
N SER A 204 0.09 11.28 4.20
CA SER A 204 0.92 11.61 5.37
C SER A 204 0.97 13.10 5.64
N LEU A 205 1.07 13.93 4.59
CA LEU A 205 1.03 15.39 4.75
C LEU A 205 -0.31 15.85 5.33
N LEU A 206 -1.42 15.30 4.83
CA LEU A 206 -2.75 15.61 5.34
C LEU A 206 -2.89 15.25 6.82
N LYS A 207 -2.47 14.04 7.22
CA LYS A 207 -2.52 13.59 8.63
C LYS A 207 -1.61 14.42 9.54
N LEU A 208 -0.42 14.82 9.07
CA LEU A 208 0.46 15.73 9.82
C LEU A 208 -0.15 17.11 10.02
N ILE A 209 -0.83 17.66 9.01
CA ILE A 209 -1.55 18.94 9.12
C ILE A 209 -2.72 18.81 10.09
N GLN A 210 -3.49 17.74 10.02
CA GLN A 210 -4.62 17.47 10.93
C GLN A 210 -4.14 17.31 12.39
N PHE A 211 -3.03 16.63 12.61
CA PHE A 211 -2.42 16.46 13.93
C PHE A 211 -1.81 17.77 14.49
N GLY A 212 -1.46 18.73 13.63
CA GLY A 212 -1.00 20.07 13.99
C GLY A 212 0.50 20.22 14.25
N PHE A 213 1.32 19.25 13.88
CA PHE A 213 2.80 19.25 14.06
C PHE A 213 3.29 19.42 15.49
N HIS A 214 2.44 19.24 16.49
CA HIS A 214 2.78 19.39 17.91
C HIS A 214 3.19 18.04 18.51
N PHE A 215 4.47 17.71 18.40
CA PHE A 215 5.05 16.49 18.96
C PHE A 215 5.78 16.77 20.26
N THR A 216 5.63 15.90 21.24
CA THR A 216 6.63 15.77 22.30
C THR A 216 7.91 15.17 21.71
N GLY A 217 9.06 15.41 22.36
CA GLY A 217 10.33 14.79 21.92
C GLY A 217 10.27 13.26 21.90
N ALA A 218 9.48 12.66 22.79
CA ALA A 218 9.28 11.21 22.83
C ALA A 218 8.44 10.72 21.64
N GLU A 219 7.33 11.37 21.32
CA GLU A 219 6.47 11.03 20.18
C GLU A 219 7.23 11.17 18.87
N PHE A 220 7.97 12.26 18.68
CA PHE A 220 8.81 12.44 17.49
C PHE A 220 9.87 11.33 17.36
N GLY A 221 10.52 10.96 18.48
CA GLY A 221 11.49 9.86 18.49
C GLY A 221 10.86 8.52 18.12
N LEU A 222 9.65 8.21 18.62
CA LEU A 222 8.92 6.99 18.28
C LEU A 222 8.48 6.98 16.82
N LEU A 223 8.00 8.09 16.28
CA LEU A 223 7.61 8.23 14.87
C LEU A 223 8.82 8.01 13.95
N MET A 224 9.96 8.64 14.24
CA MET A 224 11.18 8.44 13.45
C MET A 224 11.68 7.01 13.51
N LEU A 225 11.60 6.35 14.68
CA LEU A 225 11.96 4.95 14.83
C LEU A 225 11.05 4.05 13.98
N GLY A 226 9.74 4.26 14.01
CA GLY A 226 8.78 3.55 13.17
C GLY A 226 9.08 3.71 11.67
N CYS A 227 9.36 4.94 11.22
CA CYS A 227 9.74 5.22 9.83
C CYS A 227 11.05 4.51 9.43
N ILE A 228 12.07 4.51 10.29
CA ILE A 228 13.37 3.85 10.00
C ILE A 228 13.19 2.34 9.88
N VAL A 229 12.45 1.73 10.80
CA VAL A 229 12.18 0.30 10.79
C VAL A 229 11.36 -0.08 9.54
N SER A 230 10.29 0.67 9.27
CA SER A 230 9.45 0.48 8.08
C SER A 230 10.26 0.61 6.79
N PHE A 231 11.15 1.60 6.69
CA PHE A 231 12.07 1.76 5.55
C PHE A 231 12.94 0.50 5.34
N GLY A 232 13.62 0.03 6.40
CA GLY A 232 14.53 -1.11 6.32
C GLY A 232 13.82 -2.39 5.85
N LEU A 233 12.67 -2.69 6.44
CA LEU A 233 11.87 -3.87 6.08
C LEU A 233 11.23 -3.71 4.69
N SER A 234 10.83 -2.51 4.28
CA SER A 234 10.32 -2.21 2.93
C SER A 234 11.35 -2.50 1.84
N VAL A 235 12.63 -2.17 2.07
CA VAL A 235 13.70 -2.52 1.12
C VAL A 235 13.77 -4.04 0.90
N ILE A 236 13.63 -4.82 1.96
CA ILE A 236 13.65 -6.28 1.90
C ILE A 236 12.38 -6.80 1.19
N ALA A 237 11.20 -6.31 1.59
CA ALA A 237 9.92 -6.74 1.05
C ALA A 237 9.78 -6.46 -0.45
N ILE A 238 10.19 -5.26 -0.91
CA ILE A 238 10.19 -4.90 -2.34
C ILE A 238 11.09 -5.81 -3.15
N LYS A 239 12.33 -6.05 -2.70
CA LYS A 239 13.26 -6.95 -3.38
C LYS A 239 12.73 -8.38 -3.41
N PHE A 240 12.18 -8.85 -2.29
CA PHE A 240 11.55 -10.16 -2.22
C PHE A 240 10.39 -10.28 -3.22
N LEU A 241 9.44 -9.35 -3.21
CA LEU A 241 8.28 -9.41 -4.10
C LEU A 241 8.71 -9.40 -5.56
N MET A 242 9.60 -8.49 -5.96
CA MET A 242 10.08 -8.41 -7.34
C MET A 242 10.85 -9.67 -7.78
N GLY A 243 11.55 -10.32 -6.87
CA GLY A 243 12.16 -11.63 -7.13
C GLY A 243 11.12 -12.75 -7.27
N TYR A 244 10.14 -12.78 -6.37
CA TYR A 244 9.10 -13.78 -6.30
C TYR A 244 8.21 -13.83 -7.55
N ILE A 245 7.70 -12.68 -8.00
CA ILE A 245 6.75 -12.58 -9.13
C ILE A 245 7.36 -12.89 -10.50
N LYS A 246 8.69 -13.01 -10.59
CA LYS A 246 9.35 -13.48 -11.84
C LYS A 246 9.08 -14.94 -12.13
N GLN A 247 8.85 -15.75 -11.10
CA GLN A 247 8.69 -17.21 -11.21
C GLN A 247 7.33 -17.69 -10.70
N HIS A 248 6.62 -16.86 -9.92
CA HIS A 248 5.37 -17.22 -9.26
C HIS A 248 4.26 -16.22 -9.60
N ASP A 249 3.03 -16.63 -9.34
CA ASP A 249 1.84 -15.78 -9.45
C ASP A 249 1.44 -15.17 -8.08
N PHE A 250 0.42 -14.32 -8.10
CA PHE A 250 -0.07 -13.66 -6.89
C PHE A 250 -1.06 -14.50 -6.07
N LYS A 251 -1.38 -15.74 -6.46
CA LYS A 251 -2.39 -16.56 -5.76
C LYS A 251 -2.06 -16.82 -4.29
N VAL A 252 -0.78 -16.97 -3.95
CA VAL A 252 -0.37 -17.16 -2.55
C VAL A 252 -0.83 -16.01 -1.66
N PHE A 253 -0.73 -14.77 -2.15
CA PHE A 253 -1.23 -13.60 -1.42
C PHE A 253 -2.75 -13.59 -1.34
N GLY A 254 -3.43 -14.12 -2.36
CA GLY A 254 -4.88 -14.33 -2.35
C GLY A 254 -5.31 -15.29 -1.24
N TYR A 255 -4.69 -16.45 -1.15
CA TYR A 255 -4.96 -17.42 -0.09
C TYR A 255 -4.66 -16.85 1.30
N TYR A 256 -3.53 -16.19 1.45
CA TYR A 256 -3.16 -15.52 2.70
C TYR A 256 -4.25 -14.54 3.17
N ARG A 257 -4.74 -13.68 2.26
CA ARG A 257 -5.79 -12.69 2.56
C ARG A 257 -7.10 -13.33 3.00
N ILE A 258 -7.51 -14.44 2.36
CA ILE A 258 -8.72 -15.18 2.72
C ILE A 258 -8.59 -15.73 4.13
N VAL A 259 -7.46 -16.34 4.46
CA VAL A 259 -7.19 -16.88 5.81
C VAL A 259 -7.17 -15.75 6.85
N LEU A 260 -6.47 -14.65 6.56
CA LEU A 260 -6.38 -13.50 7.46
C LEU A 260 -7.77 -12.89 7.71
N GLY A 261 -8.56 -12.68 6.65
CA GLY A 261 -9.93 -12.16 6.78
C GLY A 261 -10.82 -13.10 7.59
N GLY A 262 -10.71 -14.42 7.38
CA GLY A 262 -11.41 -15.42 8.21
C GLY A 262 -11.00 -15.34 9.68
N LEU A 263 -9.71 -15.19 9.98
CA LEU A 263 -9.22 -15.03 11.36
C LEU A 263 -9.75 -13.76 12.01
N ILE A 264 -9.82 -12.63 11.28
CA ILE A 264 -10.38 -11.38 11.81
C ILE A 264 -11.87 -11.56 12.15
N ILE A 265 -12.65 -12.22 11.29
CA ILE A 265 -14.07 -12.48 11.56
C ILE A 265 -14.23 -13.33 12.83
N VAL A 266 -13.51 -14.44 12.92
CA VAL A 266 -13.56 -15.33 14.10
C VAL A 266 -13.16 -14.57 15.35
N TRP A 267 -12.07 -13.81 15.31
CA TRP A 267 -11.62 -12.99 16.44
C TRP A 267 -12.69 -11.99 16.88
N THR A 268 -13.31 -11.28 15.94
CA THR A 268 -14.34 -10.27 16.23
C THR A 268 -15.58 -10.92 16.87
N ILE A 269 -16.02 -12.08 16.36
CA ILE A 269 -17.13 -12.83 16.95
C ILE A 269 -16.82 -13.24 18.38
N ILE A 270 -15.63 -13.80 18.63
CA ILE A 270 -15.20 -14.20 19.97
C ILE A 270 -15.22 -13.01 20.95
N GLN A 271 -14.69 -11.85 20.52
CA GLN A 271 -14.70 -10.64 21.36
C GLN A 271 -16.12 -10.17 21.69
N THR A 272 -17.05 -10.27 20.72
CA THR A 272 -18.46 -9.86 20.93
C THR A 272 -19.23 -10.83 21.84
N VAL A 273 -18.85 -12.11 21.85
CA VAL A 273 -19.51 -13.14 22.68
C VAL A 273 -18.98 -13.14 24.13
N ILE A 274 -17.70 -12.76 24.32
CA ILE A 274 -17.06 -12.75 25.65
C ILE A 274 -17.27 -11.41 26.38
N ALA A 275 -17.51 -10.29 25.63
CA ALA A 275 -17.83 -8.98 26.20
C ALA A 275 -19.29 -8.91 26.70
#